data_9c778b80a2d231016d742be1f2cb2338
#
_entry.id   9c778b80a2d231016d742be1f2cb2338
#
_cell.length_a   1.000
_cell.length_b   1.000
_cell.length_c   1.000
_cell.angle_alpha   90.00
_cell.angle_beta   90.00
_cell.angle_gamma   90.00
#
_symmetry.space_group_name_H-M   'P 1'
#
loop_
_entity.id
_entity.type
_entity.pdbx_description
1 polymer ?
#
loop_
_entity_poly.entity_id
_entity_poly.type
_entity_poly.pdbx_seq_one_letter_code
_entity_poly.pdbx_strand_id
1 'polypeptide(L)'
;CTILWHVDDLKISLVDETVLEKIARKLDKKYGTKDAPLTVNRGSVHEYLGMTIDYTTKGAVQFRMTDFIDGLLEEAAEDMRGTANSPAYHHLFKVNPNAKRLDEKKADYFHHMTAKLLYLCKRTRADIMTAVAFLTTRVSAPDEDDYKKLARCIKYLRATKDLTLTLEFNDSGTLEWWVDAAFAVHKDMKSHTGAVLTMGKGGVFAISRKQKINTTSSTTAELVGVSDALPLVIWTRKFLEAQGFKVTDNIVYQDNQSAMLLEQNGKRSSGKNTRHLDIRYFYCTDQINGDEKTMSVHYCPTGEMLGDFMTKPLQGSQFKKFRALILNIKPDQPATSPKSDRPEECVETRTV
;
A
#
# COMPACT_ATOMS: atom_id res chain seq x y z
N CYS A 1 -16.15 -20.03 -2.18
CA CYS A 1 -16.94 -18.81 -2.38
C CYS A 1 -16.45 -17.73 -1.42
N THR A 2 -16.04 -16.61 -1.95
CA THR A 2 -15.61 -15.43 -1.18
C THR A 2 -16.61 -14.30 -1.42
N ILE A 3 -17.11 -13.70 -0.36
CA ILE A 3 -18.04 -12.57 -0.42
C ILE A 3 -17.38 -11.40 0.33
N LEU A 4 -17.13 -10.31 -0.40
CA LEU A 4 -16.75 -9.03 0.17
C LEU A 4 -18.01 -8.18 0.27
N TRP A 5 -18.28 -7.68 1.46
CA TRP A 5 -19.46 -6.86 1.73
C TRP A 5 -19.06 -5.50 2.31
N HIS A 6 -19.56 -4.45 1.69
CA HIS A 6 -19.36 -3.09 2.16
C HIS A 6 -20.65 -2.29 1.97
N VAL A 7 -21.33 -1.96 3.06
CA VAL A 7 -22.62 -1.25 3.11
C VAL A 7 -23.63 -1.94 2.17
N ASP A 8 -23.88 -1.39 0.97
CA ASP A 8 -24.83 -1.89 -0.02
C ASP A 8 -24.15 -2.70 -1.14
N ASP A 9 -22.82 -2.63 -1.25
CA ASP A 9 -22.06 -3.28 -2.30
C ASP A 9 -21.56 -4.66 -1.90
N LEU A 10 -21.74 -5.63 -2.78
CA LEU A 10 -21.23 -6.99 -2.65
C LEU A 10 -20.35 -7.35 -3.83
N LYS A 11 -19.14 -7.85 -3.56
CA LYS A 11 -18.32 -8.53 -4.56
C LYS A 11 -18.24 -10.01 -4.23
N ILE A 12 -18.78 -10.85 -5.11
CA ILE A 12 -18.83 -12.30 -4.92
C ILE A 12 -17.88 -12.96 -5.92
N SER A 13 -16.98 -13.82 -5.44
CA SER A 13 -16.04 -14.59 -6.24
C SER A 13 -16.21 -16.08 -5.93
N LEU A 14 -16.50 -16.87 -6.95
CA LEU A 14 -16.61 -18.32 -6.84
C LEU A 14 -16.44 -18.98 -8.22
N VAL A 15 -16.19 -20.31 -8.22
CA VAL A 15 -15.93 -21.08 -9.42
C VAL A 15 -17.26 -21.57 -10.06
N ASP A 16 -18.26 -21.90 -9.23
CA ASP A 16 -19.53 -22.45 -9.69
C ASP A 16 -20.58 -21.35 -9.90
N GLU A 17 -20.87 -21.04 -11.15
CA GLU A 17 -21.82 -20.01 -11.54
C GLU A 17 -23.25 -20.32 -11.06
N THR A 18 -23.64 -21.60 -10.93
CA THR A 18 -24.97 -21.98 -10.46
C THR A 18 -25.19 -21.59 -8.99
N VAL A 19 -24.14 -21.60 -8.20
CA VAL A 19 -24.17 -21.14 -6.81
C VAL A 19 -24.29 -19.61 -6.73
N LEU A 20 -23.63 -18.89 -7.64
CA LEU A 20 -23.77 -17.43 -7.74
C LEU A 20 -25.22 -17.03 -8.03
N GLU A 21 -25.87 -17.70 -8.99
CA GLU A 21 -27.27 -17.49 -9.30
C GLU A 21 -28.19 -17.72 -8.10
N LYS A 22 -27.96 -18.81 -7.35
CA LYS A 22 -28.73 -19.10 -6.14
C LYS A 22 -28.56 -18.04 -5.07
N ILE A 23 -27.33 -17.52 -4.89
CA ILE A 23 -27.05 -16.45 -3.92
C ILE A 23 -27.76 -15.17 -4.37
N ALA A 24 -27.59 -14.75 -5.63
CA ALA A 24 -28.22 -13.54 -6.17
C ALA A 24 -29.75 -13.57 -6.01
N ARG A 25 -30.41 -14.69 -6.39
CA ARG A 25 -31.87 -14.85 -6.21
C ARG A 25 -32.31 -14.79 -4.75
N LYS A 26 -31.54 -15.38 -3.82
CA LYS A 26 -31.86 -15.31 -2.38
C LYS A 26 -31.73 -13.90 -1.84
N LEU A 27 -30.71 -13.15 -2.27
CA LEU A 27 -30.51 -11.76 -1.87
C LEU A 27 -31.63 -10.88 -2.43
N ASP A 28 -31.94 -11.01 -3.71
CA ASP A 28 -33.02 -10.25 -4.34
C ASP A 28 -34.39 -10.53 -3.71
N LYS A 29 -34.72 -11.82 -3.45
CA LYS A 29 -35.93 -12.18 -2.73
C LYS A 29 -36.04 -11.58 -1.32
N LYS A 30 -34.91 -11.40 -0.64
CA LYS A 30 -34.87 -10.92 0.75
C LYS A 30 -34.81 -9.40 0.86
N TYR A 31 -34.09 -8.75 -0.04
CA TYR A 31 -33.76 -7.33 0.05
C TYR A 31 -34.22 -6.52 -1.17
N GLY A 32 -34.42 -7.17 -2.32
CA GLY A 32 -34.96 -6.51 -3.51
C GLY A 32 -36.41 -6.07 -3.33
N THR A 33 -36.77 -4.95 -3.92
CA THR A 33 -38.16 -4.45 -4.00
C THR A 33 -38.54 -4.30 -5.48
N LYS A 34 -39.85 -4.10 -5.76
CA LYS A 34 -40.30 -3.84 -7.13
C LYS A 34 -39.64 -2.59 -7.73
N ASP A 35 -39.38 -1.58 -6.90
CA ASP A 35 -38.85 -0.29 -7.32
C ASP A 35 -37.30 -0.26 -7.28
N ALA A 36 -36.68 -1.18 -6.51
CA ALA A 36 -35.22 -1.31 -6.38
C ALA A 36 -34.81 -2.80 -6.35
N PRO A 37 -34.81 -3.47 -7.49
CA PRO A 37 -34.32 -4.84 -7.59
C PRO A 37 -32.81 -4.92 -7.41
N LEU A 38 -32.29 -6.10 -7.07
CA LEU A 38 -30.85 -6.32 -6.98
C LEU A 38 -30.20 -6.14 -8.35
N THR A 39 -29.25 -5.22 -8.44
CA THR A 39 -28.43 -5.05 -9.65
C THR A 39 -27.26 -6.02 -9.62
N VAL A 40 -27.07 -6.82 -10.68
CA VAL A 40 -25.97 -7.78 -10.81
C VAL A 40 -25.13 -7.42 -12.01
N ASN A 41 -23.87 -7.01 -11.76
CA ASN A 41 -22.89 -6.75 -12.80
C ASN A 41 -22.00 -7.98 -13.01
N ARG A 42 -21.83 -8.38 -14.28
CA ARG A 42 -20.99 -9.51 -14.70
C ARG A 42 -20.00 -9.06 -15.76
N GLY A 43 -18.94 -9.82 -15.96
CA GLY A 43 -17.93 -9.55 -16.98
C GLY A 43 -16.51 -9.58 -16.40
N SER A 44 -15.57 -9.11 -17.20
CA SER A 44 -14.15 -9.08 -16.83
C SER A 44 -13.71 -7.78 -16.17
N VAL A 45 -14.56 -6.75 -16.20
CA VAL A 45 -14.28 -5.45 -15.60
C VAL A 45 -15.39 -5.08 -14.64
N HIS A 46 -15.03 -4.70 -13.43
CA HIS A 46 -15.97 -4.37 -12.37
C HIS A 46 -15.59 -3.06 -11.69
N GLU A 47 -16.60 -2.29 -11.29
CA GLU A 47 -16.42 -1.17 -10.37
C GLU A 47 -16.75 -1.65 -8.95
N TYR A 48 -15.84 -1.42 -7.99
CA TYR A 48 -16.05 -1.74 -6.58
C TYR A 48 -15.27 -0.81 -5.68
N LEU A 49 -15.95 -0.13 -4.77
CA LEU A 49 -15.35 0.82 -3.83
C LEU A 49 -14.47 1.90 -4.51
N GLY A 50 -14.93 2.45 -5.64
CA GLY A 50 -14.21 3.45 -6.41
C GLY A 50 -12.96 2.92 -7.13
N MET A 51 -12.81 1.60 -7.21
CA MET A 51 -11.76 0.93 -7.99
C MET A 51 -12.37 0.29 -9.22
N THR A 52 -11.75 0.48 -10.37
CA THR A 52 -11.96 -0.37 -11.54
C THR A 52 -11.07 -1.60 -11.40
N ILE A 53 -11.68 -2.78 -11.35
CA ILE A 53 -11.01 -4.08 -11.24
C ILE A 53 -11.12 -4.79 -12.59
N ASP A 54 -10.00 -5.04 -13.24
CA ASP A 54 -9.92 -5.56 -14.61
C ASP A 54 -9.23 -6.93 -14.64
N TYR A 55 -9.97 -7.96 -15.03
CA TYR A 55 -9.54 -9.37 -15.19
C TYR A 55 -9.34 -9.78 -16.65
N THR A 56 -9.29 -8.85 -17.61
CA THR A 56 -9.15 -9.16 -19.04
C THR A 56 -7.83 -9.84 -19.38
N THR A 57 -6.77 -9.57 -18.61
CA THR A 57 -5.47 -10.20 -18.78
C THR A 57 -5.44 -11.53 -18.03
N LYS A 58 -5.26 -12.64 -18.76
CA LYS A 58 -5.18 -13.98 -18.15
C LYS A 58 -4.01 -14.07 -17.15
N GLY A 59 -4.30 -14.51 -15.93
CA GLY A 59 -3.30 -14.69 -14.86
C GLY A 59 -2.94 -13.40 -14.12
N ALA A 60 -3.55 -12.28 -14.48
CA ALA A 60 -3.33 -11.00 -13.79
C ALA A 60 -4.66 -10.30 -13.49
N VAL A 61 -4.66 -9.47 -12.45
CA VAL A 61 -5.74 -8.54 -12.16
C VAL A 61 -5.16 -7.12 -12.04
N GLN A 62 -5.81 -6.16 -12.70
CA GLN A 62 -5.42 -4.76 -12.64
C GLN A 62 -6.43 -3.95 -11.82
N PHE A 63 -5.90 -3.05 -11.00
CA PHE A 63 -6.68 -2.13 -10.18
C PHE A 63 -6.36 -0.70 -10.57
N ARG A 64 -7.39 0.10 -10.85
CA ARG A 64 -7.27 1.52 -11.22
C ARG A 64 -8.22 2.36 -10.38
N MET A 65 -7.83 3.62 -10.15
CA MET A 65 -8.68 4.64 -9.53
C MET A 65 -8.51 5.98 -10.25
N THR A 66 -8.46 5.97 -11.58
CA THR A 66 -8.17 7.17 -12.41
C THR A 66 -9.20 8.26 -12.15
N ASP A 67 -10.50 7.94 -12.18
CA ASP A 67 -11.57 8.91 -11.96
C ASP A 67 -11.52 9.54 -10.56
N PHE A 68 -11.18 8.73 -9.54
CA PHE A 68 -10.97 9.25 -8.19
C PHE A 68 -9.77 10.21 -8.12
N ILE A 69 -8.68 9.89 -8.84
CA ILE A 69 -7.49 10.75 -8.90
C ILE A 69 -7.83 12.03 -9.66
N ASP A 70 -8.55 11.97 -10.78
CA ASP A 70 -8.94 13.14 -11.55
C ASP A 70 -9.80 14.08 -10.68
N GLY A 71 -10.81 13.57 -9.98
CA GLY A 71 -11.61 14.37 -9.05
C GLY A 71 -10.78 14.98 -7.90
N LEU A 72 -9.79 14.24 -7.36
CA LEU A 72 -8.87 14.78 -6.37
C LEU A 72 -8.00 15.91 -6.94
N LEU A 73 -7.56 15.78 -8.20
CA LEU A 73 -6.72 16.77 -8.88
C LEU A 73 -7.52 18.02 -9.28
N GLU A 74 -8.82 17.91 -9.54
CA GLU A 74 -9.73 19.04 -9.77
C GLU A 74 -9.94 19.88 -8.51
N GLU A 75 -10.04 19.21 -7.35
CA GLU A 75 -10.14 19.90 -6.05
C GLU A 75 -8.79 20.48 -5.55
N ALA A 76 -7.68 20.11 -6.19
CA ALA A 76 -6.35 20.55 -5.76
C ALA A 76 -6.19 22.07 -5.97
N ALA A 77 -5.67 22.74 -4.92
CA ALA A 77 -5.44 24.18 -4.94
C ALA A 77 -4.47 24.59 -6.07
N GLU A 78 -4.62 25.83 -6.56
CA GLU A 78 -3.84 26.40 -7.68
C GLU A 78 -2.31 26.30 -7.46
N ASP A 79 -1.83 26.49 -6.24
CA ASP A 79 -0.42 26.39 -5.88
C ASP A 79 0.13 24.94 -5.84
N MET A 80 -0.77 23.97 -5.99
CA MET A 80 -0.44 22.55 -6.14
C MET A 80 -0.41 22.06 -7.59
N ARG A 81 -0.45 22.99 -8.56
CA ARG A 81 -0.25 22.68 -9.98
C ARG A 81 1.20 22.30 -10.29
N GLY A 82 1.41 21.64 -11.44
CA GLY A 82 2.71 21.12 -11.88
C GLY A 82 2.90 19.66 -11.53
N THR A 83 4.12 19.15 -11.72
CA THR A 83 4.47 17.74 -11.61
C THR A 83 5.66 17.51 -10.67
N ALA A 84 5.81 16.27 -10.17
CA ALA A 84 6.96 15.84 -9.38
C ALA A 84 7.32 14.38 -9.69
N ASN A 85 8.60 14.03 -9.55
CA ASN A 85 9.11 12.69 -9.86
C ASN A 85 8.98 11.68 -8.69
N SER A 86 8.70 12.17 -7.48
CA SER A 86 8.49 11.36 -6.28
C SER A 86 7.49 12.05 -5.35
N PRO A 87 6.72 11.28 -4.55
CA PRO A 87 5.66 11.83 -3.71
C PRO A 87 6.16 12.62 -2.50
N ALA A 88 7.44 12.44 -2.14
CA ALA A 88 8.04 13.09 -0.98
C ALA A 88 9.46 13.58 -1.30
N TYR A 89 9.94 14.53 -0.50
CA TYR A 89 11.35 14.89 -0.45
C TYR A 89 12.12 13.93 0.47
N HIS A 90 13.45 13.81 0.30
CA HIS A 90 14.30 13.00 1.18
C HIS A 90 14.21 13.36 2.67
N HIS A 91 13.80 14.60 2.98
CA HIS A 91 13.62 15.11 4.33
C HIS A 91 12.16 15.05 4.83
N LEU A 92 11.36 14.14 4.32
CA LEU A 92 9.91 13.99 4.63
C LEU A 92 9.62 14.08 6.13
N PHE A 93 10.34 13.31 6.95
CA PHE A 93 10.10 13.22 8.39
C PHE A 93 10.60 14.43 9.21
N LYS A 94 11.40 15.32 8.60
CA LYS A 94 11.83 16.54 9.28
C LYS A 94 10.66 17.51 9.43
N VAL A 95 10.45 18.00 10.64
CA VAL A 95 9.44 19.01 10.97
C VAL A 95 10.16 20.33 11.21
N ASN A 96 9.79 21.39 10.47
CA ASN A 96 10.34 22.71 10.66
C ASN A 96 9.72 23.36 11.93
N PRO A 97 10.48 23.61 13.01
CA PRO A 97 9.93 24.18 14.24
C PRO A 97 9.46 25.63 14.09
N ASN A 98 9.95 26.32 13.05
CA ASN A 98 9.66 27.73 12.78
C ASN A 98 8.57 27.91 11.70
N ALA A 99 8.00 26.82 11.17
CA ALA A 99 6.93 26.91 10.19
C ALA A 99 5.65 27.48 10.84
N LYS A 100 5.02 28.43 10.16
CA LYS A 100 3.76 29.03 10.60
C LYS A 100 2.64 27.99 10.50
N ARG A 101 1.78 27.94 11.51
CA ARG A 101 0.56 27.11 11.51
C ARG A 101 -0.37 27.56 10.39
N LEU A 102 -1.02 26.61 9.77
CA LEU A 102 -2.09 26.90 8.83
C LEU A 102 -3.28 27.54 9.57
N ASP A 103 -3.99 28.46 8.90
CA ASP A 103 -5.29 28.90 9.34
C ASP A 103 -6.31 27.75 9.28
N GLU A 104 -7.45 27.92 9.93
CA GLU A 104 -8.47 26.88 10.06
C GLU A 104 -8.93 26.33 8.69
N LYS A 105 -9.22 27.22 7.74
CA LYS A 105 -9.67 26.83 6.39
C LYS A 105 -8.63 25.99 5.64
N LYS A 106 -7.35 26.37 5.70
CA LYS A 106 -6.28 25.60 5.10
C LYS A 106 -5.99 24.30 5.86
N ALA A 107 -6.14 24.28 7.18
CA ALA A 107 -6.00 23.08 7.99
C ALA A 107 -7.09 22.05 7.67
N ASP A 108 -8.33 22.46 7.52
CA ASP A 108 -9.44 21.60 7.09
C ASP A 108 -9.22 21.05 5.69
N TYR A 109 -8.79 21.89 4.77
CA TYR A 109 -8.42 21.46 3.41
C TYR A 109 -7.27 20.44 3.44
N PHE A 110 -6.23 20.68 4.25
CA PHE A 110 -5.11 19.75 4.42
C PHE A 110 -5.60 18.39 4.95
N HIS A 111 -6.46 18.40 5.95
CA HIS A 111 -7.06 17.17 6.52
C HIS A 111 -7.86 16.42 5.45
N HIS A 112 -8.77 17.11 4.75
CA HIS A 112 -9.61 16.54 3.69
C HIS A 112 -8.78 15.88 2.59
N MET A 113 -7.80 16.58 2.04
CA MET A 113 -6.93 16.03 1.00
C MET A 113 -6.07 14.87 1.50
N THR A 114 -5.56 14.94 2.74
CA THR A 114 -4.79 13.84 3.34
C THR A 114 -5.65 12.59 3.51
N ALA A 115 -6.92 12.73 3.89
CA ALA A 115 -7.86 11.61 4.01
C ALA A 115 -8.15 10.95 2.65
N LYS A 116 -8.34 11.75 1.57
CA LYS A 116 -8.48 11.24 0.21
C LYS A 116 -7.23 10.49 -0.27
N LEU A 117 -6.05 11.03 0.01
CA LEU A 117 -4.78 10.35 -0.30
C LEU A 117 -4.62 9.04 0.48
N LEU A 118 -5.04 9.01 1.75
CA LEU A 118 -5.03 7.79 2.56
C LEU A 118 -5.97 6.72 1.99
N TYR A 119 -7.16 7.11 1.54
CA TYR A 119 -8.10 6.23 0.86
C TYR A 119 -7.49 5.61 -0.40
N LEU A 120 -6.83 6.43 -1.21
CA LEU A 120 -6.19 6.03 -2.47
C LEU A 120 -4.98 5.10 -2.23
N CYS A 121 -4.07 5.46 -1.32
CA CYS A 121 -2.83 4.70 -1.10
C CYS A 121 -3.10 3.32 -0.49
N LYS A 122 -4.18 3.16 0.25
CA LYS A 122 -4.59 1.86 0.83
C LYS A 122 -5.24 0.92 -0.18
N ARG A 123 -5.50 1.38 -1.40
CA ARG A 123 -6.14 0.58 -2.46
C ARG A 123 -5.20 0.30 -3.63
N THR A 124 -4.87 1.32 -4.39
CA THR A 124 -4.16 1.13 -5.66
C THR A 124 -2.80 1.82 -5.74
N ARG A 125 -2.55 2.82 -4.88
CA ARG A 125 -1.38 3.69 -4.97
C ARG A 125 -0.49 3.60 -3.74
N ALA A 126 -0.03 2.36 -3.42
CA ALA A 126 0.91 2.12 -2.33
C ALA A 126 2.24 2.91 -2.49
N ASP A 127 2.54 3.37 -3.69
CA ASP A 127 3.72 4.20 -4.01
C ASP A 127 3.72 5.59 -3.33
N ILE A 128 2.57 6.10 -2.89
CA ILE A 128 2.50 7.34 -2.11
C ILE A 128 2.38 7.10 -0.59
N MET A 129 2.33 5.85 -0.15
CA MET A 129 1.92 5.50 1.22
C MET A 129 2.83 6.11 2.29
N THR A 130 4.15 6.12 2.10
CA THR A 130 5.11 6.69 3.05
C THR A 130 4.91 8.19 3.25
N ALA A 131 4.67 8.93 2.15
CA ALA A 131 4.34 10.35 2.21
C ALA A 131 3.03 10.58 2.98
N VAL A 132 1.99 9.84 2.63
CA VAL A 132 0.66 9.96 3.26
C VAL A 132 0.69 9.56 4.73
N ALA A 133 1.41 8.49 5.09
CA ALA A 133 1.58 8.08 6.48
C ALA A 133 2.20 9.19 7.35
N PHE A 134 3.18 9.93 6.83
CA PHE A 134 3.71 11.11 7.51
C PHE A 134 2.64 12.21 7.63
N LEU A 135 1.96 12.57 6.52
CA LEU A 135 0.96 13.63 6.51
C LEU A 135 -0.18 13.36 7.50
N THR A 136 -0.62 12.10 7.66
CA THR A 136 -1.65 11.72 8.64
C THR A 136 -1.23 12.02 10.08
N THR A 137 0.07 12.02 10.41
CA THR A 137 0.56 12.39 11.74
C THR A 137 0.48 13.90 12.01
N ARG A 138 0.19 14.70 10.98
CA ARG A 138 0.22 16.16 11.02
C ARG A 138 -1.17 16.82 11.01
N VAL A 139 -2.23 16.06 10.71
CA VAL A 139 -3.59 16.58 10.48
C VAL A 139 -4.19 17.37 11.65
N SER A 140 -3.79 17.09 12.89
CA SER A 140 -4.32 17.79 14.07
C SER A 140 -3.79 19.22 14.22
N ALA A 141 -2.62 19.52 13.66
CA ALA A 141 -1.98 20.82 13.77
C ALA A 141 -0.97 21.05 12.65
N PRO A 142 -1.43 21.10 11.37
CA PRO A 142 -0.56 21.24 10.22
C PRO A 142 0.04 22.64 10.12
N ASP A 143 1.20 22.72 9.46
CA ASP A 143 1.93 23.96 9.20
C ASP A 143 2.21 24.13 7.69
N GLU A 144 2.82 25.27 7.32
CA GLU A 144 3.13 25.58 5.92
C GLU A 144 4.13 24.61 5.28
N ASP A 145 5.01 23.99 6.08
CA ASP A 145 5.93 22.96 5.59
C ASP A 145 5.20 21.64 5.30
N ASP A 146 4.26 21.27 6.16
CA ASP A 146 3.36 20.13 5.92
C ASP A 146 2.52 20.32 4.64
N TYR A 147 2.01 21.55 4.41
CA TYR A 147 1.26 21.90 3.20
C TYR A 147 2.12 21.76 1.93
N LYS A 148 3.39 22.15 1.96
CA LYS A 148 4.34 21.95 0.84
C LYS A 148 4.58 20.46 0.55
N LYS A 149 4.61 19.63 1.60
CA LYS A 149 4.76 18.17 1.46
C LYS A 149 3.48 17.55 0.84
N LEU A 150 2.30 18.01 1.25
CA LEU A 150 1.03 17.63 0.62
C LEU A 150 1.03 18.02 -0.87
N ALA A 151 1.39 19.26 -1.18
CA ALA A 151 1.45 19.75 -2.57
C ALA A 151 2.40 18.91 -3.44
N ARG A 152 3.55 18.45 -2.89
CA ARG A 152 4.45 17.57 -3.62
C ARG A 152 3.82 16.22 -3.93
N CYS A 153 3.09 15.62 -2.99
CA CYS A 153 2.39 14.36 -3.21
C CYS A 153 1.33 14.49 -4.32
N ILE A 154 0.57 15.58 -4.32
CA ILE A 154 -0.44 15.87 -5.37
C ILE A 154 0.22 16.08 -6.74
N LYS A 155 1.33 16.83 -6.80
CA LYS A 155 2.12 17.01 -8.03
C LYS A 155 2.65 15.69 -8.59
N TYR A 156 3.05 14.78 -7.72
CA TYR A 156 3.46 13.43 -8.14
C TYR A 156 2.28 12.62 -8.69
N LEU A 157 1.12 12.65 -8.05
CA LEU A 157 -0.08 11.99 -8.56
C LEU A 157 -0.49 12.52 -9.93
N ARG A 158 -0.43 13.84 -10.17
CA ARG A 158 -0.71 14.44 -11.46
C ARG A 158 0.19 13.91 -12.58
N ALA A 159 1.49 13.67 -12.27
CA ALA A 159 2.44 13.10 -13.22
C ALA A 159 2.25 11.60 -13.45
N THR A 160 1.48 10.92 -12.61
CA THR A 160 1.42 9.46 -12.55
C THR A 160 0.00 8.93 -12.37
N LYS A 161 -1.02 9.68 -12.80
CA LYS A 161 -2.43 9.35 -12.57
C LYS A 161 -2.85 8.03 -13.22
N ASP A 162 -2.23 7.67 -14.34
CA ASP A 162 -2.55 6.48 -15.12
C ASP A 162 -1.83 5.21 -14.64
N LEU A 163 -1.01 5.29 -13.57
CA LEU A 163 -0.37 4.11 -13.02
C LEU A 163 -1.40 3.15 -12.41
N THR A 164 -1.28 1.89 -12.80
CA THR A 164 -2.13 0.80 -12.34
C THR A 164 -1.37 -0.10 -11.36
N LEU A 165 -2.08 -0.69 -10.41
CA LEU A 165 -1.58 -1.82 -9.65
C LEU A 165 -1.97 -3.10 -10.39
N THR A 166 -0.98 -3.87 -10.80
CA THR A 166 -1.20 -5.19 -11.43
C THR A 166 -0.75 -6.29 -10.47
N LEU A 167 -1.62 -7.23 -10.16
CA LEU A 167 -1.30 -8.39 -9.34
C LEU A 167 -1.26 -9.64 -10.22
N GLU A 168 -0.16 -10.39 -10.14
CA GLU A 168 0.00 -11.71 -10.75
C GLU A 168 0.31 -12.70 -9.64
N PHE A 169 -0.60 -13.64 -9.43
CA PHE A 169 -0.41 -14.72 -8.46
C PHE A 169 0.54 -15.79 -9.03
N ASN A 170 1.43 -16.31 -8.20
CA ASN A 170 2.20 -17.50 -8.52
C ASN A 170 1.63 -18.72 -7.78
N ASP A 171 1.67 -19.87 -8.41
CA ASP A 171 1.13 -21.12 -7.85
C ASP A 171 2.05 -21.76 -6.78
N SER A 172 3.10 -21.04 -6.32
CA SER A 172 4.03 -21.54 -5.30
C SER A 172 3.38 -21.74 -3.93
N GLY A 173 2.31 -21.00 -3.66
CA GLY A 173 1.68 -20.95 -2.33
C GLY A 173 2.52 -20.21 -1.29
N THR A 174 3.53 -19.42 -1.72
CA THR A 174 4.42 -18.67 -0.85
C THR A 174 3.88 -17.25 -0.63
N LEU A 175 3.82 -16.85 0.64
CA LEU A 175 3.56 -15.48 1.07
C LEU A 175 4.89 -14.82 1.41
N GLU A 176 5.17 -13.67 0.83
CA GLU A 176 6.43 -12.96 1.04
C GLU A 176 6.16 -11.59 1.65
N TRP A 177 6.68 -11.38 2.85
CA TRP A 177 6.57 -10.14 3.62
C TRP A 177 7.95 -9.48 3.75
N TRP A 178 8.11 -8.27 3.25
CA TRP A 178 9.30 -7.44 3.49
C TRP A 178 8.97 -6.44 4.60
N VAL A 179 9.61 -6.62 5.76
CA VAL A 179 9.35 -5.78 6.94
C VAL A 179 10.61 -5.01 7.31
N ASP A 180 10.50 -3.68 7.40
CA ASP A 180 11.58 -2.76 7.74
C ASP A 180 11.11 -1.74 8.78
N ALA A 181 12.05 -1.15 9.52
CA ALA A 181 11.75 -0.07 10.45
C ALA A 181 12.82 1.04 10.42
N ALA A 182 12.42 2.26 10.10
CA ALA A 182 13.27 3.42 10.21
C ALA A 182 13.33 3.92 11.67
N PHE A 183 14.51 3.81 12.28
CA PHE A 183 14.75 4.16 13.69
C PHE A 183 14.66 5.65 13.94
N ALA A 184 13.87 6.06 14.95
CA ALA A 184 13.78 7.40 15.53
C ALA A 184 13.60 8.56 14.52
N VAL A 185 12.89 8.33 13.42
CA VAL A 185 12.73 9.31 12.32
C VAL A 185 11.72 10.42 12.60
N HIS A 186 10.80 10.21 13.55
CA HIS A 186 9.78 11.20 13.90
C HIS A 186 10.29 12.22 14.94
N LYS A 187 9.66 13.42 14.98
CA LYS A 187 10.02 14.50 15.90
C LYS A 187 10.06 14.06 17.38
N ASP A 188 9.18 13.13 17.78
CA ASP A 188 9.12 12.57 19.13
C ASP A 188 9.99 11.30 19.30
N MET A 189 11.00 11.14 18.44
CA MET A 189 11.97 10.04 18.45
C MET A 189 11.32 8.65 18.27
N LYS A 190 10.09 8.58 17.80
CA LYS A 190 9.46 7.32 17.42
C LYS A 190 9.96 6.82 16.09
N SER A 191 10.06 5.52 15.98
CA SER A 191 10.41 4.83 14.74
C SER A 191 9.21 4.69 13.80
N HIS A 192 9.45 4.26 12.58
CA HIS A 192 8.43 4.07 11.56
C HIS A 192 8.50 2.64 11.02
N THR A 193 7.38 1.91 11.05
CA THR A 193 7.28 0.55 10.52
C THR A 193 6.78 0.58 9.08
N GLY A 194 7.42 -0.19 8.23
CA GLY A 194 7.00 -0.48 6.88
C GLY A 194 6.90 -1.98 6.62
N ALA A 195 5.88 -2.40 5.87
CA ALA A 195 5.80 -3.77 5.39
C ALA A 195 5.10 -3.83 4.03
N VAL A 196 5.47 -4.80 3.22
CA VAL A 196 4.83 -5.15 1.95
C VAL A 196 4.60 -6.64 1.90
N LEU A 197 3.41 -7.07 1.46
CA LEU A 197 3.10 -8.46 1.13
C LEU A 197 3.06 -8.61 -0.38
N THR A 198 3.70 -9.66 -0.91
CA THR A 198 3.46 -10.16 -2.26
C THR A 198 3.05 -11.63 -2.24
N MET A 199 2.33 -12.04 -3.28
CA MET A 199 1.90 -13.43 -3.54
C MET A 199 2.24 -13.82 -4.98
N GLY A 200 3.36 -13.35 -5.46
CA GLY A 200 3.82 -13.33 -6.84
C GLY A 200 4.29 -11.94 -7.22
N LYS A 201 3.73 -11.32 -8.27
CA LYS A 201 4.13 -9.96 -8.66
C LYS A 201 3.10 -8.93 -8.21
N GLY A 202 3.59 -7.78 -7.78
CA GLY A 202 2.80 -6.68 -7.25
C GLY A 202 2.53 -6.78 -5.75
N GLY A 203 2.41 -5.64 -5.08
CA GLY A 203 2.14 -5.53 -3.66
C GLY A 203 0.66 -5.72 -3.36
N VAL A 204 0.30 -6.86 -2.78
CA VAL A 204 -1.09 -7.16 -2.38
C VAL A 204 -1.53 -6.30 -1.21
N PHE A 205 -0.60 -6.05 -0.29
CA PHE A 205 -0.86 -5.27 0.92
C PHE A 205 0.38 -4.49 1.34
N ALA A 206 0.19 -3.29 1.90
CA ALA A 206 1.28 -2.48 2.40
C ALA A 206 0.95 -1.77 3.71
N ILE A 207 1.96 -1.67 4.57
CA ILE A 207 1.95 -0.92 5.82
C ILE A 207 3.01 0.17 5.75
N SER A 208 2.64 1.38 6.16
CA SER A 208 3.57 2.46 6.50
C SER A 208 2.95 3.20 7.65
N ARG A 209 3.58 3.18 8.83
CA ARG A 209 3.02 3.79 10.04
C ARG A 209 4.07 4.11 11.09
N LYS A 210 3.82 5.19 11.83
CA LYS A 210 4.59 5.55 13.02
C LYS A 210 4.39 4.51 14.12
N GLN A 211 5.46 4.06 14.76
CA GLN A 211 5.39 3.15 15.91
C GLN A 211 4.75 3.83 17.12
N LYS A 212 4.06 3.06 17.94
CA LYS A 212 3.38 3.56 19.14
C LYS A 212 4.34 3.78 20.32
N ILE A 213 5.40 3.00 20.37
CA ILE A 213 6.41 3.03 21.44
C ILE A 213 7.73 3.61 20.94
N ASN A 214 8.55 4.14 21.87
CA ASN A 214 9.91 4.52 21.57
C ASN A 214 10.82 3.29 21.72
N THR A 215 11.76 3.16 20.80
CA THR A 215 12.75 2.10 20.77
C THR A 215 14.14 2.66 21.07
N THR A 216 15.03 1.86 21.61
CA THR A 216 16.36 2.30 22.07
C THR A 216 17.47 2.06 21.05
N SER A 217 17.16 1.31 19.97
CA SER A 217 18.11 0.99 18.89
C SER A 217 17.36 0.65 17.60
N SER A 218 18.08 0.63 16.47
CA SER A 218 17.55 0.17 15.19
C SER A 218 17.07 -1.28 15.27
N THR A 219 17.87 -2.18 15.88
CA THR A 219 17.50 -3.59 16.11
C THR A 219 16.17 -3.73 16.85
N THR A 220 15.95 -2.91 17.89
CA THR A 220 14.69 -2.90 18.63
C THR A 220 13.54 -2.36 17.78
N ALA A 221 13.80 -1.35 16.93
CA ALA A 221 12.80 -0.82 16.02
C ALA A 221 12.35 -1.87 14.99
N GLU A 222 13.29 -2.63 14.45
CA GLU A 222 13.00 -3.74 13.52
C GLU A 222 12.13 -4.82 14.18
N LEU A 223 12.49 -5.25 15.37
CA LEU A 223 11.69 -6.23 16.12
C LEU A 223 10.25 -5.73 16.36
N VAL A 224 10.10 -4.46 16.73
CA VAL A 224 8.78 -3.84 16.87
C VAL A 224 8.05 -3.82 15.53
N GLY A 225 8.78 -3.57 14.43
CA GLY A 225 8.25 -3.62 13.06
C GLY A 225 7.64 -4.98 12.74
N VAL A 226 8.39 -6.06 12.95
CA VAL A 226 7.89 -7.44 12.75
C VAL A 226 6.71 -7.74 13.67
N SER A 227 6.82 -7.43 14.96
CA SER A 227 5.71 -7.63 15.91
C SER A 227 4.45 -6.86 15.52
N ASP A 228 4.59 -5.69 14.92
CA ASP A 228 3.48 -4.89 14.44
C ASP A 228 2.83 -5.46 13.15
N ALA A 229 3.61 -6.11 12.29
CA ALA A 229 3.13 -6.78 11.08
C ALA A 229 2.54 -8.18 11.36
N LEU A 230 3.04 -8.86 12.39
CA LEU A 230 2.79 -10.27 12.70
C LEU A 230 1.30 -10.68 12.75
N PRO A 231 0.37 -9.89 13.32
CA PRO A 231 -1.05 -10.23 13.29
C PRO A 231 -1.59 -10.38 11.86
N LEU A 232 -1.11 -9.57 10.91
CA LEU A 232 -1.50 -9.64 9.51
C LEU A 232 -0.82 -10.79 8.78
N VAL A 233 0.44 -11.08 9.09
CA VAL A 233 1.19 -12.23 8.57
C VAL A 233 0.45 -13.54 8.89
N ILE A 234 0.03 -13.72 10.14
CA ILE A 234 -0.70 -14.90 10.60
C ILE A 234 -2.13 -14.92 10.02
N TRP A 235 -2.82 -13.78 10.06
CA TRP A 235 -4.18 -13.66 9.56
C TRP A 235 -4.28 -14.01 8.08
N THR A 236 -3.36 -13.48 7.26
CA THR A 236 -3.37 -13.72 5.80
C THR A 236 -3.20 -15.20 5.50
N ARG A 237 -2.26 -15.89 6.16
CA ARG A 237 -2.09 -17.33 6.02
C ARG A 237 -3.38 -18.08 6.34
N LYS A 238 -3.93 -17.86 7.55
CA LYS A 238 -5.17 -18.53 8.00
C LYS A 238 -6.36 -18.21 7.11
N PHE A 239 -6.46 -16.98 6.63
CA PHE A 239 -7.53 -16.57 5.70
C PHE A 239 -7.45 -17.34 4.37
N LEU A 240 -6.28 -17.46 3.78
CA LEU A 240 -6.09 -18.18 2.52
C LEU A 240 -6.33 -19.68 2.69
N GLU A 241 -5.82 -20.28 3.77
CA GLU A 241 -6.07 -21.68 4.11
C GLU A 241 -7.58 -21.94 4.29
N ALA A 242 -8.31 -21.06 4.96
CA ALA A 242 -9.76 -21.12 5.12
C ALA A 242 -10.53 -20.96 3.79
N GLN A 243 -9.93 -20.29 2.80
CA GLN A 243 -10.47 -20.20 1.42
C GLN A 243 -10.11 -21.43 0.57
N GLY A 244 -9.37 -22.41 1.10
CA GLY A 244 -8.95 -23.62 0.40
C GLY A 244 -7.66 -23.48 -0.40
N PHE A 245 -6.91 -22.37 -0.25
CA PHE A 245 -5.59 -22.23 -0.85
C PHE A 245 -4.54 -22.89 0.05
N LYS A 246 -3.65 -23.66 -0.56
CA LYS A 246 -2.51 -24.24 0.14
C LYS A 246 -1.43 -23.17 0.31
N VAL A 247 -1.12 -22.79 1.54
CA VAL A 247 0.03 -21.94 1.86
C VAL A 247 1.20 -22.85 2.25
N THR A 248 2.22 -22.91 1.36
CA THR A 248 3.43 -23.72 1.59
C THR A 248 4.40 -23.03 2.50
N ASP A 249 4.65 -21.73 2.24
CA ASP A 249 5.61 -20.91 2.96
C ASP A 249 5.01 -19.54 3.30
N ASN A 250 5.38 -19.02 4.47
CA ASN A 250 5.03 -17.67 4.90
C ASN A 250 6.31 -17.01 5.42
N ILE A 251 6.98 -16.26 4.54
CA ILE A 251 8.34 -15.76 4.74
C ILE A 251 8.28 -14.29 5.13
N VAL A 252 8.99 -13.93 6.21
CA VAL A 252 9.27 -12.54 6.57
C VAL A 252 10.73 -12.25 6.24
N TYR A 253 10.96 -11.31 5.33
CA TYR A 253 12.29 -10.83 4.98
C TYR A 253 12.71 -9.69 5.91
N GLN A 254 13.95 -9.77 6.39
CA GLN A 254 14.61 -8.80 7.25
C GLN A 254 16.01 -8.50 6.73
N ASP A 255 16.47 -7.25 6.83
CA ASP A 255 17.85 -6.87 6.50
C ASP A 255 18.76 -6.71 7.74
N ASN A 256 18.18 -6.69 8.94
CA ASN A 256 18.89 -6.59 10.20
C ASN A 256 19.12 -7.97 10.84
N GLN A 257 20.34 -8.52 10.63
CA GLN A 257 20.69 -9.83 11.17
C GLN A 257 20.59 -9.92 12.70
N SER A 258 20.85 -8.81 13.43
CA SER A 258 20.70 -8.79 14.89
C SER A 258 19.24 -8.90 15.31
N ALA A 259 18.31 -8.30 14.57
CA ALA A 259 16.88 -8.45 14.80
C ALA A 259 16.44 -9.89 14.54
N MET A 260 16.89 -10.49 13.43
CA MET A 260 16.60 -11.89 13.10
C MET A 260 17.04 -12.86 14.19
N LEU A 261 18.22 -12.67 14.77
CA LEU A 261 18.70 -13.50 15.90
C LEU A 261 17.80 -13.38 17.13
N LEU A 262 17.27 -12.18 17.41
CA LEU A 262 16.33 -11.96 18.51
C LEU A 262 14.97 -12.62 18.22
N GLU A 263 14.48 -12.53 17.00
CA GLU A 263 13.22 -13.14 16.59
C GLU A 263 13.26 -14.66 16.62
N GLN A 264 14.39 -15.26 16.21
CA GLN A 264 14.59 -16.71 16.17
C GLN A 264 14.88 -17.30 17.55
N ASN A 265 15.76 -16.66 18.33
CA ASN A 265 16.25 -17.20 19.61
C ASN A 265 15.48 -16.69 20.84
N GLY A 266 14.71 -15.64 20.68
CA GLY A 266 13.90 -15.05 21.74
C GLY A 266 14.75 -14.67 22.98
N LYS A 267 14.31 -15.07 24.16
CA LYS A 267 14.93 -14.74 25.44
C LYS A 267 16.41 -15.14 25.57
N ARG A 268 16.85 -16.17 24.85
CA ARG A 268 18.24 -16.65 24.89
C ARG A 268 19.23 -15.62 24.31
N SER A 269 18.75 -14.78 23.40
CA SER A 269 19.56 -13.71 22.75
C SER A 269 19.35 -12.33 23.38
N SER A 270 18.42 -12.19 24.36
CA SER A 270 18.08 -10.91 24.96
C SER A 270 19.05 -10.54 26.09
N GLY A 271 19.60 -9.32 26.05
CA GLY A 271 20.36 -8.73 27.14
C GLY A 271 19.48 -8.14 28.25
N LYS A 272 20.09 -7.72 29.37
CA LYS A 272 19.36 -7.15 30.53
C LYS A 272 18.51 -5.90 30.19
N ASN A 273 18.83 -5.21 29.10
CA ASN A 273 18.19 -3.94 28.71
C ASN A 273 16.91 -4.12 27.85
N THR A 274 16.52 -5.35 27.51
CA THR A 274 15.41 -5.62 26.57
C THR A 274 14.18 -6.24 27.24
N ARG A 275 14.15 -6.34 28.55
CA ARG A 275 13.05 -7.00 29.31
C ARG A 275 11.64 -6.45 29.02
N HIS A 276 11.51 -5.17 28.77
CA HIS A 276 10.23 -4.53 28.44
C HIS A 276 9.66 -4.94 27.08
N LEU A 277 10.45 -5.63 26.25
CA LEU A 277 10.07 -6.14 24.93
C LEU A 277 9.84 -7.66 24.94
N ASP A 278 10.02 -8.33 26.09
CA ASP A 278 9.99 -9.79 26.19
C ASP A 278 8.74 -10.43 25.57
N ILE A 279 7.55 -9.90 25.78
CA ILE A 279 6.30 -10.44 25.23
C ILE A 279 6.33 -10.45 23.69
N ARG A 280 6.85 -9.40 23.07
CA ARG A 280 6.94 -9.30 21.61
C ARG A 280 7.96 -10.28 21.03
N TYR A 281 9.09 -10.48 21.70
CA TYR A 281 10.10 -11.49 21.34
C TYR A 281 9.51 -12.89 21.40
N PHE A 282 8.83 -13.24 22.49
CA PHE A 282 8.26 -14.56 22.67
C PHE A 282 7.21 -14.87 21.61
N TYR A 283 6.31 -13.91 21.35
CA TYR A 283 5.28 -14.13 20.34
C TYR A 283 5.86 -14.37 18.94
N CYS A 284 6.86 -13.60 18.50
CA CYS A 284 7.56 -13.86 17.25
C CYS A 284 8.25 -15.23 17.27
N THR A 285 8.98 -15.54 18.34
CA THR A 285 9.73 -16.80 18.49
C THR A 285 8.79 -18.01 18.46
N ASP A 286 7.64 -17.92 19.11
CA ASP A 286 6.62 -18.99 19.11
C ASP A 286 6.05 -19.24 17.72
N GLN A 287 5.87 -18.20 16.92
CA GLN A 287 5.41 -18.34 15.53
C GLN A 287 6.46 -18.96 14.59
N ILE A 288 7.75 -18.81 14.92
CA ILE A 288 8.87 -19.38 14.14
C ILE A 288 9.20 -20.80 14.58
N ASN A 289 9.22 -21.07 15.90
CA ASN A 289 9.77 -22.29 16.50
C ASN A 289 8.72 -23.13 17.25
N GLY A 290 7.50 -22.64 17.46
CA GLY A 290 6.44 -23.36 18.16
C GLY A 290 5.94 -24.59 17.41
N ASP A 291 5.01 -25.33 18.03
CA ASP A 291 4.43 -26.56 17.46
C ASP A 291 3.71 -26.27 16.12
N GLU A 292 3.04 -25.13 16.01
CA GLU A 292 2.46 -24.64 14.75
C GLU A 292 3.34 -23.54 14.18
N LYS A 293 4.35 -23.92 13.40
CA LYS A 293 5.17 -22.95 12.66
C LYS A 293 4.31 -22.21 11.65
N THR A 294 4.05 -20.94 11.88
CA THR A 294 3.21 -20.12 11.00
C THR A 294 4.01 -19.28 10.01
N MET A 295 5.29 -19.04 10.31
CA MET A 295 6.18 -18.25 9.45
C MET A 295 7.65 -18.64 9.62
N SER A 296 8.49 -18.17 8.70
CA SER A 296 9.94 -18.18 8.77
C SER A 296 10.52 -16.78 8.55
N VAL A 297 11.71 -16.50 9.10
CA VAL A 297 12.42 -15.22 8.91
C VAL A 297 13.67 -15.48 8.09
N HIS A 298 13.82 -14.74 6.98
CA HIS A 298 14.93 -14.87 6.04
C HIS A 298 15.64 -13.52 5.86
N TYR A 299 16.96 -13.59 5.65
CA TYR A 299 17.73 -12.39 5.37
C TYR A 299 17.47 -11.88 3.95
N CYS A 300 17.30 -10.57 3.84
CA CYS A 300 17.21 -9.86 2.57
C CYS A 300 18.24 -8.72 2.55
N PRO A 301 19.10 -8.61 1.50
CA PRO A 301 20.01 -7.48 1.38
C PRO A 301 19.25 -6.15 1.28
N THR A 302 19.76 -5.09 1.94
CA THR A 302 19.10 -3.75 1.98
C THR A 302 18.77 -3.21 0.58
N GLY A 303 19.60 -3.47 -0.44
CA GLY A 303 19.33 -3.05 -1.84
C GLY A 303 18.12 -3.71 -2.49
N GLU A 304 17.57 -4.78 -1.86
CA GLU A 304 16.42 -5.55 -2.32
C GLU A 304 15.25 -5.48 -1.32
N MET A 305 15.47 -4.89 -0.15
CA MET A 305 14.47 -4.77 0.92
C MET A 305 13.31 -3.87 0.50
N LEU A 306 12.25 -4.48 0.01
CA LEU A 306 11.04 -3.77 -0.45
C LEU A 306 10.34 -3.00 0.68
N GLY A 307 10.53 -3.43 1.94
CA GLY A 307 10.08 -2.72 3.14
C GLY A 307 10.60 -1.29 3.25
N ASP A 308 11.81 -1.02 2.75
CA ASP A 308 12.44 0.32 2.68
C ASP A 308 11.54 1.36 1.99
N PHE A 309 10.77 0.93 1.00
CA PHE A 309 9.85 1.83 0.28
C PHE A 309 8.74 2.37 1.18
N MET A 310 8.41 1.64 2.23
CA MET A 310 7.35 2.02 3.19
C MET A 310 7.88 2.78 4.42
N THR A 311 9.20 2.84 4.61
CA THR A 311 9.84 3.50 5.76
C THR A 311 10.71 4.68 5.38
N LYS A 312 11.22 4.72 4.14
CA LYS A 312 12.19 5.72 3.68
C LYS A 312 11.63 6.53 2.51
N PRO A 313 11.75 7.86 2.49
CA PRO A 313 11.35 8.69 1.34
C PRO A 313 12.39 8.57 0.21
N LEU A 314 12.38 7.41 -0.45
CA LEU A 314 13.32 7.08 -1.51
C LEU A 314 13.23 8.05 -2.68
N GLN A 315 14.34 8.20 -3.42
CA GLN A 315 14.45 9.11 -4.56
C GLN A 315 15.07 8.41 -5.77
N GLY A 316 14.96 9.02 -6.94
CA GLY A 316 15.68 8.64 -8.15
C GLY A 316 15.42 7.20 -8.63
N SER A 317 16.48 6.49 -8.99
CA SER A 317 16.40 5.13 -9.55
C SER A 317 15.86 4.09 -8.57
N GLN A 318 16.22 4.19 -7.29
CA GLN A 318 15.75 3.26 -6.27
C GLN A 318 14.24 3.40 -6.02
N PHE A 319 13.72 4.64 -5.97
CA PHE A 319 12.28 4.89 -5.92
C PHE A 319 11.57 4.25 -7.11
N LYS A 320 12.07 4.48 -8.34
CA LYS A 320 11.48 3.91 -9.56
C LYS A 320 11.52 2.39 -9.57
N LYS A 321 12.64 1.77 -9.14
CA LYS A 321 12.80 0.32 -9.02
C LYS A 321 11.71 -0.28 -8.12
N PHE A 322 11.60 0.20 -6.90
CA PHE A 322 10.64 -0.36 -5.94
C PHE A 322 9.18 -0.05 -6.29
N ARG A 323 8.91 1.15 -6.82
CA ARG A 323 7.59 1.47 -7.39
C ARG A 323 7.19 0.46 -8.47
N ALA A 324 8.11 0.13 -9.38
CA ALA A 324 7.85 -0.83 -10.45
C ALA A 324 7.54 -2.22 -9.91
N LEU A 325 8.24 -2.67 -8.85
CA LEU A 325 7.99 -3.96 -8.20
C LEU A 325 6.62 -3.97 -7.47
N ILE A 326 6.32 -2.92 -6.70
CA ILE A 326 5.10 -2.85 -5.88
C ILE A 326 3.85 -2.71 -6.76
N LEU A 327 3.90 -1.91 -7.83
CA LEU A 327 2.78 -1.74 -8.74
C LEU A 327 2.78 -2.77 -9.87
N ASN A 328 3.84 -3.57 -10.01
CA ASN A 328 4.08 -4.49 -11.12
C ASN A 328 3.89 -3.81 -12.48
N ILE A 329 4.63 -2.72 -12.68
CA ILE A 329 4.66 -1.95 -13.92
C ILE A 329 6.05 -2.07 -14.57
N LYS A 330 6.12 -1.92 -15.90
CA LYS A 330 7.41 -1.86 -16.58
C LYS A 330 8.22 -0.64 -16.11
N PRO A 331 9.53 -0.78 -15.84
CA PRO A 331 10.36 0.30 -15.28
C PRO A 331 10.39 1.60 -16.08
N ASP A 332 10.13 1.56 -17.39
CA ASP A 332 10.32 2.65 -18.35
C ASP A 332 9.07 2.95 -19.21
N GLN A 333 7.87 2.82 -18.69
CA GLN A 333 6.76 3.51 -19.35
C GLN A 333 6.82 5.00 -18.98
N PRO A 334 7.29 5.90 -19.88
CA PRO A 334 7.01 7.30 -19.71
C PRO A 334 5.49 7.46 -19.71
N ALA A 335 4.97 8.34 -18.85
CA ALA A 335 3.58 8.73 -18.93
C ALA A 335 3.27 9.04 -20.41
N THR A 336 2.37 8.27 -21.00
CA THR A 336 1.95 8.52 -22.38
C THR A 336 1.29 9.87 -22.38
N SER A 337 2.01 10.89 -22.88
CA SER A 337 1.36 12.13 -23.27
C SER A 337 0.29 11.77 -24.32
N PRO A 338 -0.93 12.31 -24.22
CA PRO A 338 -1.94 12.06 -25.23
C PRO A 338 -1.36 12.49 -26.58
N LYS A 339 -1.33 11.56 -27.55
CA LYS A 339 -1.07 11.90 -28.94
C LYS A 339 -2.12 12.94 -29.31
N SER A 340 -1.68 14.15 -29.62
CA SER A 340 -2.55 15.14 -30.27
C SER A 340 -2.87 14.57 -31.65
N ASP A 341 -4.09 14.13 -31.86
CA ASP A 341 -4.64 13.87 -33.16
C ASP A 341 -4.76 15.23 -33.85
N ARG A 342 -3.67 15.65 -34.53
CA ARG A 342 -3.78 16.64 -35.60
C ARG A 342 -4.02 15.83 -36.87
N PRO A 343 -5.08 16.15 -37.64
CA PRO A 343 -5.25 15.57 -38.96
C PRO A 343 -4.06 16.01 -39.85
N GLU A 344 -3.45 15.05 -40.52
CA GLU A 344 -2.49 15.36 -41.58
C GLU A 344 -3.18 16.17 -42.69
N GLU A 345 -2.77 17.43 -42.85
CA GLU A 345 -3.13 18.22 -44.03
C GLU A 345 -2.57 17.56 -45.28
N CYS A 346 -3.47 17.14 -46.16
CA CYS A 346 -3.15 16.73 -47.54
C CYS A 346 -2.41 17.85 -48.24
N VAL A 347 -1.14 17.64 -48.52
CA VAL A 347 -0.40 18.48 -49.49
C VAL A 347 -0.74 18.01 -50.90
N GLU A 348 -1.61 18.75 -51.57
CA GLU A 348 -1.82 18.64 -53.04
C GLU A 348 -0.53 19.04 -53.75
N THR A 349 0.15 18.11 -54.38
CA THR A 349 1.20 18.37 -55.37
C THR A 349 0.55 18.72 -56.69
N ARG A 350 0.58 20.00 -57.06
CA ARG A 350 0.35 20.44 -58.44
C ARG A 350 1.61 20.22 -59.27
N THR A 351 1.52 19.33 -60.24
CA THR A 351 2.47 19.20 -61.35
C THR A 351 2.13 20.24 -62.44
N VAL A 352 3.13 20.98 -62.86
CA VAL A 352 3.18 21.69 -64.17
C VAL A 352 4.19 20.96 -65.04
#